data_2b807d6758623942d6b7270ad39fa73c
#
_entry.id   2b807d6758623942d6b7270ad39fa73c
#
_cell.length_a   1.000
_cell.length_b   1.000
_cell.length_c   1.000
_cell.angle_alpha   90.00
_cell.angle_beta   90.00
_cell.angle_gamma   90.00
#
_symmetry.space_group_name_H-M   'P 1'
#
loop_
_entity.id
_entity.type
_entity.pdbx_description
1 polymer ?
#
loop_
_entity_poly.entity_id
_entity_poly.type
_entity_poly.pdbx_seq_one_letter_code
_entity_poly.pdbx_strand_id
1 'polypeptide(L)'
;MADIAIEALAFDASQYLLEPFSIESDSHCDTLIVFAHGAGANMHHEFMTTMANGLALGNAQDLRIVRFNFPYMRANAIDGKRRPPDRAPKLIADYALQLSILKRQFTPRKIYLVGKSMGGRMSAILAESLAVDGVVCLGYPFIPLKGGEPRLEPIEKCSAPLLVIQGERDKFGHKGLVETWPVMDKVQLHWLTDGDHSFKPRKSSGTTLGANLAQAISVIQAFIKQ
;
A
#
# COMPACT_ATOMS: atom_id res chain seq x y z
N MET A 1 6.78 -10.14 -24.92
CA MET A 1 8.12 -9.65 -24.59
C MET A 1 8.23 -8.27 -25.22
N ALA A 2 7.96 -7.24 -24.44
CA ALA A 2 8.23 -5.88 -24.84
C ALA A 2 9.15 -5.31 -23.76
N ASP A 3 10.43 -5.26 -24.07
CA ASP A 3 11.37 -4.40 -23.37
C ASP A 3 10.87 -2.97 -23.54
N ILE A 4 10.21 -2.47 -22.50
CA ILE A 4 9.87 -1.05 -22.44
C ILE A 4 11.20 -0.33 -22.26
N ALA A 5 11.67 0.28 -23.33
CA ALA A 5 12.86 1.11 -23.35
C ALA A 5 12.69 2.24 -22.30
N ILE A 6 13.32 2.05 -21.15
CA ILE A 6 13.32 3.00 -20.01
C ILE A 6 14.22 4.22 -20.29
N GLU A 7 14.84 4.29 -21.47
CA GLU A 7 15.87 5.29 -21.82
C GLU A 7 15.35 6.66 -22.28
N ALA A 8 14.05 6.88 -22.42
CA ALA A 8 13.55 8.09 -23.08
C ALA A 8 12.92 9.17 -22.19
N LEU A 9 12.96 9.03 -20.86
CA LEU A 9 12.53 10.10 -19.98
C LEU A 9 13.75 10.59 -19.20
N ALA A 10 14.26 11.74 -19.57
CA ALA A 10 15.20 12.52 -18.75
C ALA A 10 14.52 12.82 -17.42
N PHE A 11 14.80 11.98 -16.44
CA PHE A 11 14.16 11.97 -15.15
C PHE A 11 14.95 12.89 -14.20
N ASP A 12 14.40 14.04 -13.89
CA ASP A 12 14.94 14.88 -12.83
C ASP A 12 14.59 14.26 -11.47
N ALA A 13 15.51 13.48 -10.91
CA ALA A 13 15.36 12.83 -9.63
C ALA A 13 15.12 13.83 -8.47
N SER A 14 15.44 15.11 -8.65
CA SER A 14 15.23 16.18 -7.66
C SER A 14 13.75 16.53 -7.47
N GLN A 15 12.86 16.19 -8.41
CA GLN A 15 11.42 16.40 -8.31
C GLN A 15 10.69 15.33 -7.51
N TYR A 16 11.37 14.25 -7.13
CA TYR A 16 10.79 13.16 -6.34
C TYR A 16 11.32 13.26 -4.92
N LEU A 17 10.66 14.02 -4.08
CA LEU A 17 10.86 13.98 -2.63
C LEU A 17 10.38 12.61 -2.12
N LEU A 18 11.25 11.62 -2.27
CA LEU A 18 11.16 10.38 -1.53
C LEU A 18 11.68 10.74 -0.13
N GLU A 19 10.78 10.93 0.82
CA GLU A 19 11.20 10.98 2.22
C GLU A 19 11.35 9.54 2.71
N PRO A 20 12.59 9.05 2.89
CA PRO A 20 12.80 7.78 3.52
C PRO A 20 12.40 7.92 4.99
N PHE A 21 11.37 7.19 5.42
CA PHE A 21 11.18 6.95 6.85
C PHE A 21 12.16 5.88 7.27
N SER A 22 13.40 6.26 7.52
CA SER A 22 14.32 5.43 8.28
C SER A 22 14.42 5.99 9.69
N ILE A 23 14.04 5.20 10.67
CA ILE A 23 14.61 5.36 11.99
C ILE A 23 16.05 4.95 11.85
N GLU A 24 16.95 5.83 12.38
CA GLU A 24 18.38 5.66 12.43
C GLU A 24 18.80 4.19 12.48
N SER A 25 19.13 3.64 11.35
CA SER A 25 19.78 2.36 11.26
C SER A 25 20.89 2.50 10.26
N ASP A 26 22.00 1.89 10.58
CA ASP A 26 23.15 1.74 9.71
C ASP A 26 22.77 1.41 8.27
N SER A 27 23.65 1.75 7.35
CA SER A 27 23.49 1.80 5.90
C SER A 27 22.96 0.54 5.17
N HIS A 28 22.60 -0.53 5.86
CA HIS A 28 22.08 -1.77 5.30
C HIS A 28 20.74 -2.16 5.91
N CYS A 29 19.63 -1.67 5.32
CA CYS A 29 18.32 -2.25 5.59
C CYS A 29 18.06 -3.37 4.58
N ASP A 30 17.97 -4.60 5.05
CA ASP A 30 17.72 -5.76 4.20
C ASP A 30 16.29 -5.76 3.62
N THR A 31 15.34 -5.14 4.29
CA THR A 31 13.94 -5.13 3.88
C THR A 31 13.44 -3.72 3.55
N LEU A 32 12.92 -3.55 2.32
CA LEU A 32 12.29 -2.33 1.84
C LEU A 32 10.76 -2.48 1.82
N ILE A 33 10.07 -1.56 2.46
CA ILE A 33 8.62 -1.38 2.32
C ILE A 33 8.36 -0.15 1.44
N VAL A 34 7.66 -0.33 0.33
CA VAL A 34 7.19 0.78 -0.51
C VAL A 34 5.70 0.98 -0.25
N PHE A 35 5.34 2.12 0.34
CA PHE A 35 4.01 2.37 0.86
C PHE A 35 3.25 3.39 0.02
N ALA A 36 2.25 2.92 -0.74
CA ALA A 36 1.43 3.68 -1.67
C ALA A 36 0.15 4.21 -1.01
N HIS A 37 -0.15 5.51 -1.22
CA HIS A 37 -1.32 6.16 -0.65
C HIS A 37 -2.64 5.84 -1.39
N GLY A 38 -3.78 6.14 -0.75
CA GLY A 38 -5.12 6.05 -1.32
C GLY A 38 -5.48 7.23 -2.24
N ALA A 39 -6.62 7.12 -2.94
CA ALA A 39 -7.05 8.09 -3.95
C ALA A 39 -7.27 9.53 -3.43
N GLY A 40 -7.73 9.68 -2.20
CA GLY A 40 -8.11 10.97 -1.61
C GLY A 40 -7.06 11.60 -0.70
N ALA A 41 -5.86 11.03 -0.60
CA ALA A 41 -4.83 11.42 0.34
C ALA A 41 -3.44 11.38 -0.32
N ASN A 42 -2.48 12.09 0.24
CA ASN A 42 -1.08 12.03 -0.16
C ASN A 42 -0.25 11.20 0.85
N MET A 43 1.03 11.07 0.61
CA MET A 43 1.96 10.30 1.46
C MET A 43 2.12 10.85 2.89
N HIS A 44 1.76 12.10 3.14
CA HIS A 44 1.83 12.75 4.46
C HIS A 44 0.51 12.70 5.24
N HIS A 45 -0.53 12.08 4.68
CA HIS A 45 -1.81 11.93 5.38
C HIS A 45 -1.61 11.18 6.70
N GLU A 46 -2.34 11.58 7.75
CA GLU A 46 -2.22 11.05 9.12
C GLU A 46 -2.23 9.51 9.16
N PHE A 47 -3.13 8.87 8.42
CA PHE A 47 -3.16 7.40 8.32
C PHE A 47 -1.82 6.83 7.82
N MET A 48 -1.26 7.42 6.77
CA MET A 48 0.00 6.98 6.16
C MET A 48 1.18 7.17 7.11
N THR A 49 1.24 8.30 7.80
CA THR A 49 2.31 8.60 8.76
C THR A 49 2.22 7.73 10.01
N THR A 50 1.03 7.53 10.55
CA THR A 50 0.81 6.67 11.73
C THR A 50 1.20 5.22 11.45
N MET A 51 0.76 4.67 10.32
CA MET A 51 1.12 3.30 9.92
C MET A 51 2.62 3.15 9.67
N ALA A 52 3.24 4.08 8.95
CA ALA A 52 4.67 4.02 8.66
C ALA A 52 5.51 4.10 9.95
N ASN A 53 5.19 5.05 10.83
CA ASN A 53 5.88 5.19 12.12
C ASN A 53 5.71 3.94 12.99
N GLY A 54 4.49 3.40 13.07
CA GLY A 54 4.25 2.20 13.87
C GLY A 54 4.98 0.96 13.34
N LEU A 55 5.07 0.80 12.02
CA LEU A 55 5.86 -0.27 11.41
C LEU A 55 7.35 -0.12 11.69
N ALA A 56 7.86 1.11 11.62
CA ALA A 56 9.26 1.40 11.86
C ALA A 56 9.65 1.15 13.33
N LEU A 57 8.83 1.56 14.30
CA LEU A 57 9.12 1.40 15.73
C LEU A 57 9.20 -0.05 16.20
N GLY A 58 8.45 -0.96 15.59
CA GLY A 58 8.37 -2.36 16.01
C GLY A 58 9.48 -3.28 15.50
N ASN A 59 10.29 -2.84 14.52
CA ASN A 59 11.31 -3.66 13.84
C ASN A 59 12.60 -2.84 13.62
N ALA A 60 13.16 -2.33 14.66
CA ALA A 60 14.12 -1.21 14.69
C ALA A 60 15.43 -1.41 13.90
N GLN A 61 15.74 -2.54 13.30
CA GLN A 61 17.07 -2.77 12.76
C GLN A 61 17.16 -3.04 11.26
N ASP A 62 16.09 -3.54 10.60
CA ASP A 62 16.22 -4.00 9.21
C ASP A 62 15.10 -3.54 8.25
N LEU A 63 14.24 -2.61 8.65
CA LEU A 63 13.15 -2.12 7.83
C LEU A 63 13.37 -0.69 7.35
N ARG A 64 13.37 -0.51 6.03
CA ARG A 64 13.25 0.81 5.42
C ARG A 64 11.86 1.00 4.85
N ILE A 65 11.15 2.03 5.29
CA ILE A 65 9.81 2.35 4.81
C ILE A 65 9.88 3.62 3.97
N VAL A 66 9.50 3.51 2.71
CA VAL A 66 9.45 4.63 1.78
C VAL A 66 8.01 4.87 1.36
N ARG A 67 7.51 6.05 1.62
CA ARG A 67 6.22 6.55 1.13
C ARG A 67 6.46 7.46 -0.06
N PHE A 68 5.58 7.42 -1.06
CA PHE A 68 5.68 8.29 -2.24
C PHE A 68 4.32 8.85 -2.64
N ASN A 69 4.32 9.93 -3.41
CA ASN A 69 3.12 10.48 -4.03
C ASN A 69 3.00 9.99 -5.47
N PHE A 70 1.81 9.50 -5.85
CA PHE A 70 1.46 9.29 -7.26
C PHE A 70 1.46 10.59 -8.07
N PRO A 71 1.58 10.57 -9.41
CA PRO A 71 1.78 11.77 -10.24
C PRO A 71 0.77 12.88 -9.99
N TYR A 72 -0.52 12.55 -9.88
CA TYR A 72 -1.57 13.56 -9.61
C TYR A 72 -1.41 14.25 -8.24
N MET A 73 -0.88 13.56 -7.24
CA MET A 73 -0.61 14.15 -5.92
C MET A 73 0.68 14.96 -5.89
N ARG A 74 1.69 14.58 -6.68
CA ARG A 74 2.88 15.44 -6.89
C ARG A 74 2.49 16.76 -7.55
N ALA A 75 1.67 16.69 -8.61
CA ALA A 75 1.16 17.90 -9.25
C ALA A 75 0.31 18.76 -8.31
N ASN A 76 -0.51 18.14 -7.44
CA ASN A 76 -1.26 18.86 -6.42
C ASN A 76 -0.34 19.55 -5.39
N ALA A 77 0.75 18.90 -4.99
CA ALA A 77 1.72 19.47 -4.05
C ALA A 77 2.43 20.73 -4.63
N ILE A 78 2.60 20.80 -5.95
CA ILE A 78 3.25 21.94 -6.64
C ILE A 78 2.30 23.13 -6.75
N ASP A 79 1.05 22.93 -7.17
CA ASP A 79 0.14 24.04 -7.54
C ASP A 79 -1.11 24.14 -6.66
N GLY A 80 -1.29 23.26 -5.66
CA GLY A 80 -2.42 23.24 -4.75
C GLY A 80 -3.75 22.79 -5.39
N LYS A 81 -3.78 22.49 -6.69
CA LYS A 81 -5.03 22.15 -7.38
C LYS A 81 -5.44 20.71 -7.13
N ARG A 82 -6.66 20.53 -6.68
CA ARG A 82 -7.25 19.21 -6.46
C ARG A 82 -7.45 18.49 -7.79
N ARG A 83 -6.96 17.25 -7.87
CA ARG A 83 -7.05 16.38 -9.05
C ARG A 83 -7.66 15.04 -8.69
N PRO A 84 -8.47 14.43 -9.59
CA PRO A 84 -8.81 13.02 -9.46
C PRO A 84 -7.55 12.15 -9.66
N PRO A 85 -7.55 10.91 -9.16
CA PRO A 85 -6.47 9.97 -9.46
C PRO A 85 -6.29 9.77 -10.97
N ASP A 86 -5.05 9.62 -11.40
CA ASP A 86 -4.74 9.16 -12.74
C ASP A 86 -5.34 7.76 -13.00
N ARG A 87 -5.46 7.38 -14.27
CA ARG A 87 -5.89 6.02 -14.64
C ARG A 87 -4.85 4.98 -14.23
N ALA A 88 -5.28 3.75 -13.95
CA ALA A 88 -4.44 2.67 -13.44
C ALA A 88 -3.14 2.45 -14.26
N PRO A 89 -3.11 2.43 -15.59
CA PRO A 89 -1.85 2.24 -16.33
C PRO A 89 -0.78 3.28 -15.99
N LYS A 90 -1.16 4.56 -15.82
CA LYS A 90 -0.21 5.62 -15.45
C LYS A 90 0.28 5.48 -14.01
N LEU A 91 -0.61 5.09 -13.07
CA LEU A 91 -0.25 4.84 -11.69
C LEU A 91 0.72 3.65 -11.56
N ILE A 92 0.48 2.57 -12.32
CA ILE A 92 1.32 1.38 -12.34
C ILE A 92 2.70 1.68 -12.93
N ALA A 93 2.76 2.39 -14.06
CA ALA A 93 4.03 2.78 -14.69
C ALA A 93 4.88 3.65 -13.74
N ASP A 94 4.26 4.62 -13.08
CA ASP A 94 4.93 5.45 -12.08
C ASP A 94 5.41 4.62 -10.88
N TYR A 95 4.58 3.73 -10.36
CA TYR A 95 4.94 2.88 -9.23
C TYR A 95 6.12 1.96 -9.56
N ALA A 96 6.10 1.34 -10.76
CA ALA A 96 7.20 0.50 -11.24
C ALA A 96 8.51 1.31 -11.33
N LEU A 97 8.44 2.56 -11.81
CA LEU A 97 9.59 3.46 -11.87
C LEU A 97 10.12 3.78 -10.47
N GLN A 98 9.24 4.19 -9.52
CA GLN A 98 9.63 4.43 -8.13
C GLN A 98 10.34 3.20 -7.53
N LEU A 99 9.75 2.02 -7.72
CA LEU A 99 10.33 0.77 -7.23
C LEU A 99 11.71 0.49 -7.84
N SER A 100 11.89 0.75 -9.15
CA SER A 100 13.18 0.57 -9.83
C SER A 100 14.28 1.48 -9.29
N ILE A 101 13.93 2.74 -8.99
CA ILE A 101 14.84 3.72 -8.37
C ILE A 101 15.24 3.25 -6.96
N LEU A 102 14.26 2.87 -6.14
CA LEU A 102 14.50 2.43 -4.78
C LEU A 102 15.33 1.14 -4.71
N LYS A 103 15.08 0.18 -5.62
CA LYS A 103 15.91 -1.04 -5.76
C LYS A 103 17.37 -0.70 -6.04
N ARG A 104 17.64 0.25 -6.94
CA ARG A 104 19.02 0.68 -7.26
C ARG A 104 19.69 1.44 -6.11
N GLN A 105 18.92 2.29 -5.42
CA GLN A 105 19.44 3.13 -4.34
C GLN A 105 19.76 2.32 -3.08
N PHE A 106 18.92 1.35 -2.73
CA PHE A 106 19.00 0.67 -1.43
C PHE A 106 19.42 -0.80 -1.52
N THR A 107 19.44 -1.39 -2.71
CA THR A 107 19.80 -2.80 -2.95
C THR A 107 19.21 -3.78 -1.92
N PRO A 108 17.89 -3.71 -1.65
CA PRO A 108 17.27 -4.51 -0.60
C PRO A 108 17.26 -6.00 -0.96
N ARG A 109 17.31 -6.88 0.05
CA ARG A 109 17.15 -8.32 -0.11
C ARG A 109 15.68 -8.73 -0.20
N LYS A 110 14.81 -8.06 0.56
CA LYS A 110 13.36 -8.29 0.56
C LYS A 110 12.61 -6.99 0.23
N ILE A 111 11.52 -7.11 -0.50
CA ILE A 111 10.67 -5.99 -0.91
C ILE A 111 9.22 -6.32 -0.65
N TYR A 112 8.56 -5.46 0.11
CA TYR A 112 7.13 -5.52 0.36
C TYR A 112 6.43 -4.29 -0.19
N LEU A 113 5.34 -4.50 -0.92
CA LEU A 113 4.47 -3.41 -1.38
C LEU A 113 3.31 -3.27 -0.40
N VAL A 114 3.22 -2.14 0.27
CA VAL A 114 2.11 -1.83 1.18
C VAL A 114 1.27 -0.72 0.56
N GLY A 115 -0.05 -0.82 0.60
CA GLY A 115 -0.88 0.22 0.02
C GLY A 115 -2.22 0.40 0.69
N LYS A 116 -2.61 1.68 0.86
CA LYS A 116 -3.93 2.05 1.33
C LYS A 116 -4.92 2.14 0.16
N SER A 117 -6.03 1.41 0.23
CA SER A 117 -7.14 1.52 -0.74
C SER A 117 -6.65 1.37 -2.20
N MET A 118 -6.74 2.42 -3.00
CA MET A 118 -6.21 2.47 -4.36
C MET A 118 -4.73 2.03 -4.41
N GLY A 119 -3.91 2.48 -3.46
CA GLY A 119 -2.50 2.09 -3.37
C GLY A 119 -2.31 0.58 -3.22
N GLY A 120 -3.12 -0.08 -2.36
CA GLY A 120 -3.09 -1.54 -2.22
C GLY A 120 -3.50 -2.26 -3.51
N ARG A 121 -4.54 -1.76 -4.18
CA ARG A 121 -4.93 -2.31 -5.48
C ARG A 121 -3.83 -2.14 -6.53
N MET A 122 -3.15 -1.01 -6.58
CA MET A 122 -2.01 -0.81 -7.49
C MET A 122 -0.85 -1.73 -7.13
N SER A 123 -0.58 -1.96 -5.85
CA SER A 123 0.44 -2.90 -5.37
C SER A 123 0.15 -4.33 -5.86
N ALA A 124 -1.10 -4.81 -5.73
CA ALA A 124 -1.50 -6.14 -6.20
C ALA A 124 -1.37 -6.29 -7.72
N ILE A 125 -1.78 -5.28 -8.51
CA ILE A 125 -1.61 -5.28 -9.97
C ILE A 125 -0.12 -5.30 -10.33
N LEU A 126 0.71 -4.51 -9.67
CA LEU A 126 2.14 -4.45 -9.96
C LEU A 126 2.82 -5.79 -9.69
N ALA A 127 2.42 -6.49 -8.64
CA ALA A 127 2.94 -7.80 -8.27
C ALA A 127 2.48 -8.96 -9.19
N GLU A 128 1.62 -8.72 -10.17
CA GLU A 128 1.33 -9.68 -11.24
C GLU A 128 2.59 -9.93 -12.10
N SER A 129 3.38 -8.90 -12.35
CA SER A 129 4.51 -8.93 -13.29
C SER A 129 5.88 -8.66 -12.64
N LEU A 130 5.92 -8.13 -11.44
CA LEU A 130 7.17 -7.81 -10.73
C LEU A 130 7.34 -8.69 -9.50
N ALA A 131 8.49 -9.35 -9.40
CA ALA A 131 8.84 -10.13 -8.23
C ALA A 131 9.04 -9.24 -7.00
N VAL A 132 8.23 -9.50 -5.96
CA VAL A 132 8.30 -8.91 -4.63
C VAL A 132 8.03 -9.99 -3.58
N ASP A 133 8.47 -9.78 -2.35
CA ASP A 133 8.37 -10.77 -1.27
C ASP A 133 6.99 -10.82 -0.62
N GLY A 134 6.17 -9.78 -0.83
CA GLY A 134 4.79 -9.76 -0.40
C GLY A 134 4.07 -8.45 -0.68
N VAL A 135 2.75 -8.52 -0.64
CA VAL A 135 1.85 -7.38 -0.84
C VAL A 135 0.92 -7.26 0.35
N VAL A 136 0.74 -6.04 0.86
CA VAL A 136 -0.21 -5.74 1.94
C VAL A 136 -1.21 -4.67 1.48
N CYS A 137 -2.49 -5.02 1.49
CA CYS A 137 -3.58 -4.13 1.15
C CYS A 137 -4.32 -3.67 2.42
N LEU A 138 -4.33 -2.37 2.68
CA LEU A 138 -5.01 -1.74 3.80
C LEU A 138 -6.33 -1.13 3.35
N GLY A 139 -7.46 -1.79 3.65
CA GLY A 139 -8.76 -1.40 3.15
C GLY A 139 -8.83 -1.54 1.62
N TYR A 140 -8.75 -2.76 1.10
CA TYR A 140 -8.83 -2.99 -0.34
C TYR A 140 -10.20 -2.57 -0.90
N PRO A 141 -10.24 -1.80 -2.01
CA PRO A 141 -11.50 -1.30 -2.54
C PRO A 141 -12.17 -2.34 -3.45
N PHE A 142 -12.68 -3.43 -2.88
CA PHE A 142 -13.29 -4.54 -3.61
C PHE A 142 -14.43 -4.08 -4.52
N ILE A 143 -15.35 -3.27 -3.99
CA ILE A 143 -16.51 -2.77 -4.74
C ILE A 143 -16.30 -1.29 -5.08
N PRO A 144 -16.54 -0.85 -6.33
CA PRO A 144 -16.54 0.57 -6.66
C PRO A 144 -17.63 1.32 -5.88
N LEU A 145 -17.38 2.59 -5.48
CA LEU A 145 -18.37 3.41 -4.73
C LEU A 145 -19.73 3.54 -5.45
N LYS A 146 -19.73 3.53 -6.77
CA LYS A 146 -20.95 3.64 -7.58
C LYS A 146 -21.60 2.28 -7.88
N GLY A 147 -21.13 1.20 -7.22
CA GLY A 147 -21.49 -0.17 -7.56
C GLY A 147 -20.76 -0.68 -8.80
N GLY A 148 -20.99 -1.93 -9.15
CA GLY A 148 -20.38 -2.62 -10.28
C GLY A 148 -19.68 -3.89 -9.86
N GLU A 149 -18.99 -4.52 -10.81
CA GLU A 149 -18.31 -5.80 -10.58
C GLU A 149 -17.20 -5.69 -9.52
N PRO A 150 -17.07 -6.71 -8.67
CA PRO A 150 -15.98 -6.80 -7.70
C PRO A 150 -14.61 -6.79 -8.38
N ARG A 151 -13.67 -6.08 -7.79
CA ARG A 151 -12.29 -5.94 -8.29
C ARG A 151 -11.42 -7.09 -7.79
N LEU A 152 -11.74 -8.32 -8.13
CA LEU A 152 -11.05 -9.52 -7.66
C LEU A 152 -9.84 -9.88 -8.51
N GLU A 153 -9.83 -9.53 -9.80
CA GLU A 153 -8.76 -9.87 -10.73
C GLU A 153 -7.33 -9.51 -10.21
N PRO A 154 -7.06 -8.32 -9.61
CA PRO A 154 -5.75 -8.04 -9.06
C PRO A 154 -5.35 -8.96 -7.88
N ILE A 155 -6.32 -9.44 -7.13
CA ILE A 155 -6.11 -10.41 -6.04
C ILE A 155 -5.77 -11.78 -6.63
N GLU A 156 -6.52 -12.23 -7.63
CA GLU A 156 -6.36 -13.52 -8.30
C GLU A 156 -5.01 -13.64 -9.01
N LYS A 157 -4.56 -12.56 -9.66
CA LYS A 157 -3.33 -12.50 -10.45
C LYS A 157 -2.08 -12.11 -9.68
N CYS A 158 -2.21 -11.67 -8.44
CA CYS A 158 -1.06 -11.34 -7.60
C CYS A 158 -0.18 -12.59 -7.43
N SER A 159 1.07 -12.52 -7.88
CA SER A 159 2.01 -13.65 -7.83
C SER A 159 2.75 -13.76 -6.49
N ALA A 160 2.68 -12.73 -5.66
CA ALA A 160 3.32 -12.68 -4.35
C ALA A 160 2.36 -13.09 -3.21
N PRO A 161 2.86 -13.54 -2.06
CA PRO A 161 2.06 -13.64 -0.84
C PRO A 161 1.27 -12.37 -0.59
N LEU A 162 -0.03 -12.48 -0.33
CA LEU A 162 -0.94 -11.35 -0.23
C LEU A 162 -1.65 -11.32 1.12
N LEU A 163 -1.49 -10.21 1.85
CA LEU A 163 -2.22 -9.90 3.07
C LEU A 163 -3.23 -8.78 2.79
N VAL A 164 -4.49 -9.02 3.12
CA VAL A 164 -5.53 -7.98 3.11
C VAL A 164 -5.96 -7.70 4.55
N ILE A 165 -5.81 -6.47 5.00
CA ILE A 165 -6.34 -5.98 6.28
C ILE A 165 -7.54 -5.09 5.99
N GLN A 166 -8.71 -5.50 6.47
CA GLN A 166 -9.99 -4.88 6.11
C GLN A 166 -10.81 -4.53 7.36
N GLY A 167 -11.50 -3.40 7.33
CA GLY A 167 -12.48 -3.08 8.37
C GLY A 167 -13.76 -3.88 8.18
N GLU A 168 -14.32 -4.45 9.25
CA GLU A 168 -15.54 -5.29 9.16
C GLU A 168 -16.73 -4.58 8.52
N ARG A 169 -16.80 -3.23 8.62
CA ARG A 169 -17.85 -2.38 8.05
C ARG A 169 -17.41 -1.56 6.85
N ASP A 170 -16.28 -1.90 6.24
CA ASP A 170 -15.80 -1.15 5.08
C ASP A 170 -16.83 -1.18 3.94
N LYS A 171 -17.29 -0.01 3.52
CA LYS A 171 -18.29 0.14 2.43
C LYS A 171 -17.79 -0.33 1.07
N PHE A 172 -16.49 -0.48 0.89
CA PHE A 172 -15.88 -1.02 -0.32
C PHE A 172 -15.73 -2.55 -0.29
N GLY A 173 -16.18 -3.20 0.77
CA GLY A 173 -16.14 -4.64 0.97
C GLY A 173 -16.21 -4.96 2.46
N HIS A 174 -17.43 -5.09 2.98
CA HIS A 174 -17.66 -5.48 4.37
C HIS A 174 -17.50 -7.00 4.55
N LYS A 175 -17.27 -7.44 5.78
CA LYS A 175 -16.95 -8.82 6.15
C LYS A 175 -17.89 -9.84 5.51
N GLY A 176 -19.18 -9.72 5.73
CA GLY A 176 -20.17 -10.66 5.23
C GLY A 176 -20.30 -10.74 3.70
N LEU A 177 -19.71 -9.82 2.95
CA LEU A 177 -19.62 -9.87 1.50
C LEU A 177 -18.29 -10.47 1.04
N VAL A 178 -17.19 -9.98 1.55
CA VAL A 178 -15.83 -10.39 1.11
C VAL A 178 -15.60 -11.88 1.36
N GLU A 179 -16.07 -12.39 2.49
CA GLU A 179 -15.94 -13.82 2.83
C GLU A 179 -16.76 -14.77 1.92
N THR A 180 -17.65 -14.25 1.09
CA THR A 180 -18.39 -15.09 0.12
C THR A 180 -17.60 -15.38 -1.16
N TRP A 181 -16.47 -14.72 -1.40
CA TRP A 181 -15.69 -14.90 -2.62
C TRP A 181 -14.60 -15.97 -2.45
N PRO A 182 -14.63 -17.08 -3.23
CA PRO A 182 -13.66 -18.18 -3.10
C PRO A 182 -12.20 -17.76 -3.28
N VAL A 183 -11.93 -16.67 -4.02
CA VAL A 183 -10.57 -16.16 -4.19
C VAL A 183 -9.92 -15.74 -2.86
N MET A 184 -10.74 -15.41 -1.87
CA MET A 184 -10.25 -15.00 -0.56
C MET A 184 -9.63 -16.15 0.26
N ASP A 185 -9.90 -17.41 -0.09
CA ASP A 185 -9.26 -18.58 0.52
C ASP A 185 -7.74 -18.65 0.24
N LYS A 186 -7.26 -17.91 -0.78
CA LYS A 186 -5.84 -17.84 -1.17
C LYS A 186 -5.11 -16.64 -0.54
N VAL A 187 -5.82 -15.83 0.25
CA VAL A 187 -5.32 -14.55 0.77
C VAL A 187 -5.26 -14.64 2.29
N GLN A 188 -4.19 -14.13 2.89
CA GLN A 188 -4.22 -13.86 4.33
C GLN A 188 -5.16 -12.68 4.58
N LEU A 189 -6.34 -12.95 5.12
CA LEU A 189 -7.36 -11.94 5.37
C LEU A 189 -7.47 -11.66 6.86
N HIS A 190 -7.31 -10.40 7.26
CA HIS A 190 -7.42 -9.95 8.64
C HIS A 190 -8.50 -8.87 8.81
N TRP A 191 -9.44 -9.10 9.70
CA TRP A 191 -10.53 -8.18 9.99
C TRP A 191 -10.23 -7.30 11.19
N LEU A 192 -10.48 -6.00 11.04
CA LEU A 192 -10.39 -5.05 12.14
C LEU A 192 -11.79 -4.77 12.69
N THR A 193 -11.95 -5.01 13.99
CA THR A 193 -13.22 -4.97 14.68
C THR A 193 -13.95 -3.65 14.48
N ASP A 194 -15.18 -3.73 13.96
CA ASP A 194 -16.07 -2.61 13.68
C ASP A 194 -15.43 -1.47 12.84
N GLY A 195 -14.31 -1.74 12.16
CA GLY A 195 -13.57 -0.77 11.37
C GLY A 195 -14.33 -0.37 10.09
N ASP A 196 -14.29 0.91 9.75
CA ASP A 196 -14.69 1.42 8.44
C ASP A 196 -13.50 1.32 7.44
N HIS A 197 -13.62 2.00 6.28
CA HIS A 197 -12.55 2.01 5.26
C HIS A 197 -11.21 2.56 5.76
N SER A 198 -11.18 3.37 6.81
CA SER A 198 -9.98 3.89 7.47
C SER A 198 -9.73 3.24 8.83
N PHE A 199 -10.38 2.10 9.09
CA PHE A 199 -10.26 1.29 10.30
C PHE A 199 -10.88 1.91 11.55
N LYS A 200 -11.63 3.01 11.37
CA LYS A 200 -12.28 3.72 12.47
C LYS A 200 -13.54 2.96 12.91
N PRO A 201 -13.61 2.54 14.17
CA PRO A 201 -14.81 1.91 14.72
C PRO A 201 -15.85 2.95 15.15
N ARG A 202 -17.10 2.49 15.37
CA ARG A 202 -18.15 3.32 16.00
C ARG A 202 -17.82 3.55 17.48
N LYS A 203 -18.31 4.62 18.04
CA LYS A 203 -18.10 4.94 19.47
C LYS A 203 -18.63 3.85 20.42
N SER A 204 -19.66 3.10 20.00
CA SER A 204 -20.28 2.02 20.76
C SER A 204 -19.62 0.66 20.63
N SER A 205 -18.55 0.52 19.84
CA SER A 205 -17.96 -0.79 19.49
C SER A 205 -17.10 -1.41 20.59
N GLY A 206 -16.71 -0.65 21.60
CA GLY A 206 -15.77 -1.11 22.63
C GLY A 206 -14.29 -1.13 22.19
N THR A 207 -13.99 -0.78 20.95
CA THR A 207 -12.62 -0.62 20.45
C THR A 207 -12.34 0.81 20.01
N THR A 208 -11.09 1.13 19.65
CA THR A 208 -10.67 2.46 19.23
C THR A 208 -9.93 2.41 17.88
N LEU A 209 -9.82 3.54 17.20
CA LEU A 209 -8.99 3.65 16.00
C LEU A 209 -7.52 3.28 16.30
N GLY A 210 -6.99 3.76 17.44
CA GLY A 210 -5.62 3.44 17.85
C GLY A 210 -5.41 1.94 18.05
N ALA A 211 -6.36 1.22 18.65
CA ALA A 211 -6.31 -0.23 18.81
C ALA A 211 -6.32 -0.96 17.46
N ASN A 212 -7.21 -0.56 16.54
CA ASN A 212 -7.27 -1.14 15.20
C ASN A 212 -5.99 -0.87 14.39
N LEU A 213 -5.41 0.33 14.48
CA LEU A 213 -4.14 0.64 13.81
C LEU A 213 -2.98 -0.15 14.41
N ALA A 214 -2.90 -0.28 15.73
CA ALA A 214 -1.89 -1.10 16.40
C ALA A 214 -2.00 -2.58 16.01
N GLN A 215 -3.21 -3.12 15.92
CA GLN A 215 -3.45 -4.47 15.44
C GLN A 215 -3.01 -4.65 13.99
N ALA A 216 -3.34 -3.72 13.10
CA ALA A 216 -2.91 -3.75 11.71
C ALA A 216 -1.38 -3.74 11.59
N ILE A 217 -0.69 -2.90 12.36
CA ILE A 217 0.78 -2.84 12.42
C ILE A 217 1.36 -4.18 12.86
N SER A 218 0.85 -4.77 13.94
CA SER A 218 1.31 -6.06 14.45
C SER A 218 1.15 -7.18 13.42
N VAL A 219 0.01 -7.21 12.72
CA VAL A 219 -0.26 -8.21 11.67
C VAL A 219 0.69 -8.05 10.48
N ILE A 220 0.99 -6.82 10.05
CA ILE A 220 1.96 -6.57 8.98
C ILE A 220 3.35 -7.01 9.41
N GLN A 221 3.76 -6.68 10.63
CA GLN A 221 5.07 -7.10 11.16
C GLN A 221 5.21 -8.61 11.22
N ALA A 222 4.16 -9.34 11.60
CA ALA A 222 4.14 -10.79 11.58
C ALA A 222 4.23 -11.36 10.16
N PHE A 223 3.54 -10.74 9.19
CA PHE A 223 3.57 -11.13 7.78
C PHE A 223 4.97 -10.96 7.16
N ILE A 224 5.66 -9.88 7.45
CA ILE A 224 7.00 -9.58 6.91
C ILE A 224 8.08 -10.52 7.46
N LYS A 225 7.86 -11.11 8.63
CA LYS A 225 8.79 -12.04 9.30
C LYS A 225 8.70 -13.48 8.80
N GLN A 226 7.69 -13.81 8.00
CA GLN A 226 7.55 -15.13 7.37
C GLN A 226 8.56 -15.30 6.24
#